data_086b0d4ffda2ff7d35214e449d1f9a37
#
_entry.id   086b0d4ffda2ff7d35214e449d1f9a37
#
_cell.length_a   1.000
_cell.length_b   1.000
_cell.length_c   1.000
_cell.angle_alpha   90.00
_cell.angle_beta   90.00
_cell.angle_gamma   90.00
#
_symmetry.space_group_name_H-M   'P 1'
#
loop_
_entity.id
_entity.type
_entity.pdbx_description
1 polymer ?
#
loop_
_entity_poly.entity_id
_entity_poly.type
_entity_poly.pdbx_seq_one_letter_code
_entity_poly.pdbx_strand_id
1 'polypeptide(L)'
;MSEVRNDAEVLDAVFTSPPYFNKAEPYSKDPRDLCNMDMDGFLSKVDVLFENLSRLIKRSNYKERVIKPIIMTLGTSRDGENGIQDMSFHFQSIARNHGLTLWDQMFVELNNPHVWTSLQRNYELRMVHKNYETQVAWVKF
;
A
#
# COMPACT_ATOMS: atom_id res chain seq x y z
N MET A 1 17.36 3.73 -24.51
CA MET A 1 17.39 2.71 -23.45
C MET A 1 16.39 1.65 -23.83
N SER A 2 16.86 0.46 -24.20
CA SER A 2 16.01 -0.66 -24.58
C SER A 2 15.22 -1.14 -23.35
N GLU A 3 13.90 -1.09 -23.42
CA GLU A 3 13.02 -1.75 -22.46
C GLU A 3 13.38 -3.25 -22.44
N VAL A 4 13.91 -3.70 -21.33
CA VAL A 4 14.05 -5.14 -21.09
C VAL A 4 12.65 -5.66 -20.77
N ARG A 5 11.91 -6.06 -21.80
CA ARG A 5 10.68 -6.85 -21.66
C ARG A 5 11.09 -8.27 -21.28
N ASN A 6 11.44 -8.47 -20.03
CA ASN A 6 11.48 -9.81 -19.47
C ASN A 6 10.09 -10.13 -18.90
N ASP A 7 9.27 -10.80 -19.70
CA ASP A 7 7.98 -11.36 -19.28
C ASP A 7 8.14 -12.61 -18.39
N ALA A 8 9.33 -12.87 -17.90
CA ALA A 8 9.62 -14.00 -17.05
C ALA A 8 9.26 -13.68 -15.59
N GLU A 9 8.47 -14.53 -14.97
CA GLU A 9 8.21 -14.54 -13.54
C GLU A 9 9.53 -14.80 -12.79
N VAL A 10 10.13 -13.76 -12.19
CA VAL A 10 11.49 -13.82 -11.64
C VAL A 10 11.54 -13.59 -10.12
N LEU A 11 10.52 -12.97 -9.55
CA LEU A 11 10.50 -12.62 -8.13
C LEU A 11 9.88 -13.74 -7.29
N ASP A 12 10.57 -14.13 -6.24
CA ASP A 12 10.06 -15.10 -5.27
C ASP A 12 9.22 -14.44 -4.16
N ALA A 13 9.50 -13.20 -3.84
CA ALA A 13 8.73 -12.39 -2.89
C ALA A 13 9.00 -10.92 -3.12
N VAL A 14 8.05 -10.09 -2.72
CA VAL A 14 8.19 -8.62 -2.63
C VAL A 14 7.77 -8.20 -1.23
N PHE A 15 8.58 -7.35 -0.59
CA PHE A 15 8.25 -6.70 0.67
C PHE A 15 8.55 -5.22 0.55
N THR A 16 7.56 -4.36 0.77
CA THR A 16 7.72 -2.91 0.62
C THR A 16 6.73 -2.13 1.48
N SER A 17 7.07 -0.87 1.71
CA SER A 17 6.17 0.16 2.23
C SER A 17 6.16 1.30 1.21
N PRO A 18 5.16 1.36 0.34
CA PRO A 18 5.08 2.43 -0.65
C PRO A 18 4.92 3.78 0.03
N PRO A 19 5.28 4.89 -0.63
CA PRO A 19 5.03 6.23 -0.11
C PRO A 19 3.56 6.41 0.27
N TYR A 20 3.32 7.04 1.41
CA TYR A 20 1.95 7.29 1.87
C TYR A 20 1.34 8.45 1.08
N PHE A 21 0.10 8.27 0.68
CA PHE A 21 -0.69 9.33 0.08
C PHE A 21 -0.89 10.49 1.06
N ASN A 22 -0.82 11.72 0.57
CA ASN A 22 -1.07 12.94 1.33
C ASN A 22 -0.26 13.02 2.65
N LYS A 23 1.04 12.73 2.57
CA LYS A 23 1.93 12.81 3.71
C LYS A 23 2.15 14.29 4.09
N ALA A 24 2.07 14.61 5.39
CA ALA A 24 2.26 15.96 5.90
C ALA A 24 3.63 16.57 5.54
N GLU A 25 4.66 15.73 5.43
CA GLU A 25 6.00 16.09 4.99
C GLU A 25 6.37 15.28 3.75
N PRO A 26 6.18 15.82 2.53
CA PRO A 26 6.54 15.13 1.30
C PRO A 26 8.05 14.90 1.21
N TYR A 27 8.47 13.84 0.53
CA TYR A 27 9.89 13.52 0.36
C TYR A 27 10.63 14.54 -0.51
N SER A 28 9.93 15.19 -1.41
CA SER A 28 10.47 16.22 -2.28
C SER A 28 9.41 17.24 -2.68
N LYS A 29 9.82 18.29 -3.43
CA LYS A 29 8.90 19.24 -4.07
C LYS A 29 8.58 18.87 -5.52
N ASP A 30 9.07 17.72 -6.00
CA ASP A 30 8.82 17.27 -7.36
C ASP A 30 7.35 16.84 -7.51
N PRO A 31 6.60 17.39 -8.48
CA PRO A 31 5.20 16.99 -8.70
C PRO A 31 5.03 15.52 -9.12
N ARG A 32 6.12 14.84 -9.51
CA ARG A 32 6.12 13.40 -9.78
C ARG A 32 6.27 12.53 -8.53
N ASP A 33 6.56 13.12 -7.39
CA ASP A 33 6.57 12.41 -6.11
C ASP A 33 5.14 12.01 -5.75
N LEU A 34 4.94 10.73 -5.45
CA LEU A 34 3.64 10.17 -5.12
C LEU A 34 2.94 10.91 -3.97
N CYS A 35 3.72 11.44 -3.01
CA CYS A 35 3.18 12.21 -1.89
C CYS A 35 2.57 13.56 -2.31
N ASN A 36 2.92 14.07 -3.50
CA ASN A 36 2.46 15.37 -4.01
C ASN A 36 1.33 15.24 -5.03
N MET A 37 0.94 14.02 -5.38
CA MET A 37 -0.14 13.75 -6.34
C MET A 37 -1.50 13.88 -5.68
N ASP A 38 -2.52 14.19 -6.48
CA ASP A 38 -3.91 13.96 -6.10
C ASP A 38 -4.22 12.45 -6.03
N MET A 39 -5.40 12.11 -5.52
CA MET A 39 -5.80 10.71 -5.34
C MET A 39 -5.80 9.93 -6.66
N ASP A 40 -6.31 10.51 -7.74
CA ASP A 40 -6.42 9.84 -9.03
C ASP A 40 -5.04 9.59 -9.63
N GLY A 41 -4.14 10.56 -9.58
CA GLY A 41 -2.75 10.43 -10.01
C GLY A 41 -1.99 9.39 -9.20
N PHE A 42 -2.18 9.40 -7.87
CA PHE A 42 -1.59 8.41 -6.99
C PHE A 42 -2.06 6.99 -7.32
N LEU A 43 -3.38 6.77 -7.40
CA LEU A 43 -3.94 5.45 -7.70
C LEU A 43 -3.58 4.97 -9.10
N SER A 44 -3.45 5.86 -10.08
CA SER A 44 -2.95 5.51 -11.41
C SER A 44 -1.52 4.98 -11.38
N LYS A 45 -0.65 5.51 -10.51
CA LYS A 45 0.72 4.98 -10.33
C LYS A 45 0.72 3.64 -9.58
N VAL A 46 -0.17 3.49 -8.63
CA VAL A 46 -0.37 2.19 -7.93
C VAL A 46 -0.85 1.12 -8.90
N ASP A 47 -1.71 1.46 -9.85
CA ASP A 47 -2.18 0.54 -10.89
C ASP A 47 -1.01 0.03 -11.75
N VAL A 48 -0.16 0.94 -12.25
CA VAL A 48 1.07 0.58 -12.99
C VAL A 48 2.02 -0.27 -12.14
N LEU A 49 2.12 0.02 -10.84
CA LEU A 49 2.93 -0.79 -9.93
C LEU A 49 2.42 -2.24 -9.87
N PHE A 50 1.11 -2.45 -9.68
CA PHE A 50 0.52 -3.77 -9.60
C PHE A 50 0.55 -4.51 -10.94
N GLU A 51 0.39 -3.82 -12.06
CA GLU A 51 0.61 -4.39 -13.40
C GLU A 51 2.01 -5.01 -13.50
N ASN A 52 3.04 -4.25 -13.14
CA ASN A 52 4.42 -4.75 -13.19
C ASN A 52 4.66 -5.88 -12.18
N LEU A 53 4.19 -5.75 -10.94
CA LEU A 53 4.36 -6.78 -9.91
C LEU A 53 3.67 -8.09 -10.31
N SER A 54 2.47 -8.03 -10.87
CA SER A 54 1.74 -9.23 -11.30
C SER A 54 2.44 -9.98 -12.44
N ARG A 55 3.22 -9.28 -13.26
CA ARG A 55 4.04 -9.89 -14.31
C ARG A 55 5.31 -10.51 -13.79
N LEU A 56 5.94 -9.90 -12.78
CA LEU A 56 7.24 -10.29 -12.26
C LEU A 56 7.18 -11.33 -11.14
N ILE A 57 6.11 -11.35 -10.35
CA ILE A 57 5.99 -12.33 -9.25
C ILE A 57 5.70 -13.73 -9.78
N LYS A 58 6.43 -14.71 -9.28
CA LYS A 58 6.20 -16.12 -9.59
C LYS A 58 4.84 -16.59 -9.05
N ARG A 59 4.29 -17.60 -9.68
CA ARG A 59 3.05 -18.22 -9.21
C ARG A 59 3.27 -18.97 -7.91
N SER A 60 2.29 -18.84 -7.02
CA SER A 60 2.18 -19.64 -5.82
C SER A 60 1.55 -21.00 -6.15
N ASN A 61 1.92 -22.04 -5.40
CA ASN A 61 1.28 -23.34 -5.48
C ASN A 61 0.82 -23.76 -4.08
N TYR A 62 -0.47 -23.64 -3.84
CA TYR A 62 -1.04 -23.98 -2.54
C TYR A 62 -0.90 -25.47 -2.18
N LYS A 63 -1.04 -26.37 -3.16
CA LYS A 63 -0.92 -27.81 -2.94
C LYS A 63 0.50 -28.22 -2.50
N GLU A 64 1.49 -27.56 -3.03
CA GLU A 64 2.92 -27.77 -2.69
C GLU A 64 3.37 -26.91 -1.51
N ARG A 65 2.47 -26.10 -0.93
CA ARG A 65 2.78 -25.15 0.14
C ARG A 65 3.87 -24.13 -0.23
N VAL A 66 3.96 -23.79 -1.50
CA VAL A 66 4.89 -22.78 -2.02
C VAL A 66 4.13 -21.48 -2.22
N ILE A 67 4.39 -20.51 -1.36
CA ILE A 67 3.75 -19.18 -1.40
C ILE A 67 4.77 -18.14 -1.84
N LYS A 68 4.41 -17.34 -2.82
CA LYS A 68 5.21 -16.26 -3.41
C LYS A 68 4.48 -14.94 -3.21
N PRO A 69 4.66 -14.28 -2.04
CA PRO A 69 3.83 -13.15 -1.68
C PRO A 69 4.37 -11.81 -2.17
N ILE A 70 3.45 -10.89 -2.40
CA ILE A 70 3.68 -9.45 -2.41
C ILE A 70 3.13 -8.92 -1.10
N ILE A 71 3.98 -8.40 -0.22
CA ILE A 71 3.60 -7.88 1.09
C ILE A 71 3.86 -6.38 1.11
N MET A 72 2.83 -5.61 1.47
CA MET A 72 2.95 -4.16 1.61
C MET A 72 2.43 -3.69 2.97
N THR A 73 3.19 -2.80 3.60
CA THR A 73 2.73 -2.04 4.77
C THR A 73 2.08 -0.75 4.29
N LEU A 74 0.81 -0.58 4.61
CA LEU A 74 -0.03 0.52 4.14
C LEU A 74 -0.49 1.38 5.31
N GLY A 75 -0.25 2.68 5.20
CA GLY A 75 -0.80 3.67 6.11
C GLY A 75 -2.23 4.02 5.74
N THR A 76 -3.01 4.44 6.72
CA THR A 76 -4.29 5.09 6.53
C THR A 76 -4.10 6.58 6.76
N SER A 77 -4.49 7.43 5.85
CA SER A 77 -4.50 8.88 6.04
C SER A 77 -5.88 9.38 6.41
N ARG A 78 -5.93 10.55 7.03
CA ARG A 78 -7.18 11.26 7.29
C ARG A 78 -7.07 12.64 6.68
N ASP A 79 -7.99 12.95 5.79
CA ASP A 79 -8.21 14.28 5.25
C ASP A 79 -9.37 14.93 6.05
N GLY A 80 -9.25 16.21 6.38
CA GLY A 80 -10.25 16.93 7.16
C GLY A 80 -11.63 16.99 6.51
N GLU A 81 -11.68 17.04 5.18
CA GLU A 81 -12.91 17.15 4.40
C GLU A 81 -13.40 15.80 3.86
N ASN A 82 -12.49 14.94 3.47
CA ASN A 82 -12.81 13.65 2.83
C ASN A 82 -12.79 12.45 3.79
N GLY A 83 -12.49 12.70 5.09
CA GLY A 83 -12.51 11.66 6.11
C GLY A 83 -11.32 10.69 6.02
N ILE A 84 -11.58 9.41 6.27
CA ILE A 84 -10.54 8.38 6.25
C ILE A 84 -10.31 7.91 4.81
N GLN A 85 -9.05 7.97 4.39
CA GLN A 85 -8.59 7.40 3.13
C GLN A 85 -7.99 6.01 3.42
N ASP A 86 -8.76 4.97 3.15
CA ASP A 86 -8.34 3.59 3.34
C ASP A 86 -7.51 3.10 2.15
N MET A 87 -6.19 3.29 2.24
CA MET A 87 -5.27 2.85 1.18
C MET A 87 -5.32 1.33 1.00
N SER A 88 -5.58 0.57 2.05
CA SER A 88 -5.62 -0.89 1.92
C SER A 88 -6.77 -1.34 1.03
N PHE A 89 -7.92 -0.71 1.12
CA PHE A 89 -9.07 -0.97 0.25
C PHE A 89 -8.75 -0.67 -1.23
N HIS A 90 -8.17 0.50 -1.51
CA HIS A 90 -7.80 0.89 -2.86
C HIS A 90 -6.78 -0.06 -3.47
N PHE A 91 -5.73 -0.40 -2.72
CA PHE A 91 -4.69 -1.33 -3.18
C PHE A 91 -5.24 -2.73 -3.43
N GLN A 92 -6.12 -3.24 -2.56
CA GLN A 92 -6.77 -4.55 -2.76
C GLN A 92 -7.63 -4.57 -4.03
N SER A 93 -8.38 -3.49 -4.29
CA SER A 93 -9.20 -3.37 -5.49
C SER A 93 -8.35 -3.41 -6.76
N ILE A 94 -7.27 -2.62 -6.79
CA ILE A 94 -6.34 -2.56 -7.92
C ILE A 94 -5.62 -3.91 -8.11
N ALA A 95 -5.06 -4.48 -7.05
CA ALA A 95 -4.37 -5.77 -7.11
C ALA A 95 -5.24 -6.88 -7.73
N ARG A 96 -6.53 -6.91 -7.36
CA ARG A 96 -7.51 -7.85 -7.92
C ARG A 96 -7.68 -7.68 -9.42
N ASN A 97 -7.70 -6.46 -9.94
CA ASN A 97 -7.81 -6.19 -11.38
C ASN A 97 -6.61 -6.75 -12.16
N HIS A 98 -5.45 -6.90 -11.52
CA HIS A 98 -4.24 -7.52 -12.09
C HIS A 98 -4.10 -9.02 -11.77
N GLY A 99 -5.18 -9.68 -11.35
CA GLY A 99 -5.22 -11.12 -11.13
C GLY A 99 -4.48 -11.59 -9.86
N LEU A 100 -4.24 -10.67 -8.92
CA LEU A 100 -3.67 -11.00 -7.62
C LEU A 100 -4.78 -11.30 -6.61
N THR A 101 -4.58 -12.34 -5.82
CA THR A 101 -5.52 -12.77 -4.77
C THR A 101 -5.06 -12.24 -3.44
N LEU A 102 -5.95 -11.60 -2.68
CA LEU A 102 -5.70 -11.27 -1.28
C LEU A 102 -5.47 -12.57 -0.50
N TRP A 103 -4.27 -12.70 0.07
CA TRP A 103 -3.86 -13.90 0.79
C TRP A 103 -3.98 -13.73 2.29
N ASP A 104 -3.51 -12.59 2.81
CA ASP A 104 -3.53 -12.30 4.23
C ASP A 104 -3.60 -10.80 4.49
N GLN A 105 -4.11 -10.43 5.65
CA GLN A 105 -4.16 -9.06 6.13
C GLN A 105 -4.01 -9.03 7.64
N MET A 106 -3.10 -8.20 8.14
CA MET A 106 -2.87 -8.01 9.56
C MET A 106 -2.76 -6.52 9.92
N PHE A 107 -3.13 -6.21 11.14
CA PHE A 107 -2.94 -4.89 11.72
C PHE A 107 -1.68 -4.90 12.58
N VAL A 108 -0.80 -3.96 12.29
CA VAL A 108 0.46 -3.77 13.03
C VAL A 108 0.30 -2.57 13.93
N GLU A 109 0.33 -2.79 15.23
CA GLU A 109 0.28 -1.70 16.20
C GLU A 109 1.56 -0.87 16.13
N LEU A 110 1.38 0.45 16.07
CA LEU A 110 2.49 1.40 16.09
C LEU A 110 2.75 1.85 17.53
N ASN A 111 3.96 1.63 18.00
CA ASN A 111 4.42 2.25 19.24
C ASN A 111 4.74 3.73 18.98
N ASN A 112 3.72 4.59 19.09
CA ASN A 112 3.85 6.00 18.80
C ASN A 112 4.11 6.81 20.08
N PRO A 113 5.33 7.35 20.29
CA PRO A 113 5.66 8.15 21.46
C PRO A 113 4.87 9.48 21.55
N HIS A 114 4.24 9.90 20.45
CA HIS A 114 3.45 11.14 20.38
C HIS A 114 1.93 10.91 20.58
N VAL A 115 1.54 9.78 21.11
CA VAL A 115 0.12 9.44 21.38
C VAL A 115 -0.58 10.55 22.16
N TRP A 116 0.06 11.07 23.20
CA TRP A 116 -0.55 12.07 24.10
C TRP A 116 -0.86 13.40 23.39
N THR A 117 0.01 13.88 22.52
CA THR A 117 -0.21 15.14 21.77
C THR A 117 -1.31 15.00 20.72
N SER A 118 -1.46 13.81 20.14
CA SER A 118 -2.53 13.54 19.16
C SER A 118 -3.87 13.21 19.83
N LEU A 119 -3.89 12.68 21.05
CA LEU A 119 -5.12 12.35 21.77
C LEU A 119 -5.97 13.59 22.06
N GLN A 120 -5.38 14.68 22.54
CA GLN A 120 -6.12 15.91 22.80
C GLN A 120 -6.76 16.46 21.53
N ARG A 121 -6.00 16.55 20.44
CA ARG A 121 -6.52 16.98 19.13
C ARG A 121 -7.63 16.07 18.62
N ASN A 122 -7.48 14.75 18.76
CA ASN A 122 -8.48 13.79 18.34
C ASN A 122 -9.77 13.91 19.18
N TYR A 123 -9.63 14.16 20.48
CA TYR A 123 -10.77 14.41 21.36
C TYR A 123 -11.54 15.68 20.95
N GLU A 124 -10.82 16.79 20.72
CA GLU A 124 -11.42 18.05 20.27
C GLU A 124 -12.16 17.90 18.92
N LEU A 125 -11.61 17.11 18.00
CA LEU A 125 -12.20 16.83 16.70
C LEU A 125 -13.17 15.62 16.71
N ARG A 126 -13.42 15.00 17.87
CA ARG A 126 -14.25 13.80 18.03
C ARG A 126 -13.83 12.66 17.11
N MET A 127 -12.54 12.46 16.96
CA MET A 127 -11.95 11.41 16.13
C MET A 127 -11.41 10.27 16.98
N VAL A 128 -11.47 9.06 16.44
CA VAL A 128 -10.79 7.90 17.01
C VAL A 128 -9.29 7.98 16.69
N HIS A 129 -8.45 7.74 17.71
CA HIS A 129 -7.01 7.70 17.52
C HIS A 129 -6.62 6.48 16.67
N LYS A 130 -5.71 6.71 15.70
CA LYS A 130 -5.14 5.66 14.87
C LYS A 130 -3.72 5.36 15.36
N ASN A 131 -3.47 4.13 15.77
CA ASN A 131 -2.15 3.66 16.16
C ASN A 131 -1.74 2.34 15.49
N TYR A 132 -2.24 2.09 14.30
CA TYR A 132 -1.90 0.89 13.54
C TYR A 132 -1.66 1.19 12.06
N GLU A 133 -0.90 0.33 11.43
CA GLU A 133 -0.78 0.19 9.98
C GLU A 133 -1.33 -1.16 9.55
N THR A 134 -1.69 -1.27 8.29
CA THR A 134 -2.19 -2.52 7.72
C THR A 134 -1.09 -3.16 6.88
N GLN A 135 -0.70 -4.40 7.22
CA GLN A 135 0.07 -5.22 6.30
C GLN A 135 -0.87 -6.08 5.48
N VAL A 136 -0.70 -6.04 4.17
CA VAL A 136 -1.52 -6.79 3.23
C VAL A 136 -0.61 -7.66 2.37
N ALA A 137 -1.00 -8.92 2.20
CA ALA A 137 -0.29 -9.87 1.37
C ALA A 137 -1.18 -10.33 0.21
N TRP A 138 -0.63 -10.30 -0.99
CA TRP A 138 -1.25 -10.85 -2.20
C TRP A 138 -0.39 -11.94 -2.79
N VAL A 139 -1.04 -12.86 -3.49
CA VAL A 139 -0.40 -13.94 -4.23
C VAL A 139 -0.99 -14.05 -5.63
N LYS A 140 -0.23 -14.65 -6.54
CA LYS A 140 -0.68 -15.08 -7.85
C LYS A 140 -0.72 -16.62 -7.87
N PHE A 141 -1.85 -17.20 -8.27
CA PHE A 141 -2.00 -18.64 -8.49
C PHE A 141 -1.95 -19.03 -9.94
#